data_5e2107c5fbc168a54bc9f755ca525e62
#
_entry.id   5e2107c5fbc168a54bc9f755ca525e62
#
_cell.length_a   1.000
_cell.length_b   1.000
_cell.length_c   1.000
_cell.angle_alpha   90.00
_cell.angle_beta   90.00
_cell.angle_gamma   90.00
#
_symmetry.space_group_name_H-M   'P 1'
#
loop_
_entity.id
_entity.type
_entity.pdbx_description
1 polymer ?
#
loop_
_entity_poly.entity_id
_entity_poly.type
_entity_poly.pdbx_seq_one_letter_code
_entity_poly.pdbx_strand_id
1 'polypeptide(L)'
;GNMAAGTSTGGMTGKRWGRIGDAPIIGAGTYADNRACAVSATGWGEFFIRVGVAHEICTRLRHRYRTEIDNAQTSVPLDDEGLPTYIVHASEFGLDAAQAQEEIDAVIADVGSLGGDGGVIVVTRDGHPLFSMNTSGMYRGRATSDGLREVAIYGDE
;
A
#
# COMPACT_ATOMS: atom_id res chain seq x y z
N GLY A 1 1.89 13.12 8.91
CA GLY A 1 3.36 13.15 8.83
C GLY A 1 3.90 12.73 7.47
N ASN A 2 5.20 12.80 7.29
CA ASN A 2 5.84 12.30 6.07
C ASN A 2 6.02 10.79 6.15
N MET A 3 5.82 10.13 5.02
CA MET A 3 6.04 8.69 4.87
C MET A 3 7.37 8.40 4.20
N ALA A 4 7.98 7.28 4.56
CA ALA A 4 9.20 6.79 3.93
C ALA A 4 9.14 5.27 3.81
N ALA A 5 9.73 4.72 2.76
CA ALA A 5 9.90 3.31 2.55
C ALA A 5 11.36 2.98 2.26
N GLY A 6 11.77 1.79 2.64
CA GLY A 6 13.10 1.27 2.35
C GLY A 6 13.05 -0.25 2.27
N THR A 7 13.75 -0.81 1.29
CA THR A 7 13.82 -2.26 1.07
C THR A 7 15.28 -2.67 0.91
N SER A 8 15.67 -3.74 1.60
CA SER A 8 17.00 -4.32 1.50
C SER A 8 16.90 -5.85 1.46
N THR A 9 17.62 -6.46 0.54
CA THR A 9 17.60 -7.91 0.34
C THR A 9 18.88 -8.41 -0.29
N GLY A 10 19.23 -9.67 -0.02
CA GLY A 10 20.25 -10.38 -0.78
C GLY A 10 19.77 -10.92 -2.13
N GLY A 11 18.49 -10.79 -2.44
CA GLY A 11 17.83 -11.37 -3.61
C GLY A 11 17.52 -12.85 -3.46
N MET A 12 17.03 -13.48 -4.51
CA MET A 12 16.67 -14.89 -4.53
C MET A 12 17.88 -15.80 -4.30
N THR A 13 17.67 -16.90 -3.59
CA THR A 13 18.68 -17.96 -3.42
C THR A 13 19.08 -18.53 -4.79
N GLY A 14 20.38 -18.65 -5.03
CA GLY A 14 20.90 -19.21 -6.28
C GLY A 14 20.82 -18.27 -7.50
N LYS A 15 20.45 -17.00 -7.30
CA LYS A 15 20.47 -16.02 -8.40
C LYS A 15 21.87 -15.93 -9.04
N ARG A 16 21.90 -15.68 -10.34
CA ARG A 16 23.15 -15.42 -11.06
C ARG A 16 23.62 -13.97 -10.89
N TRP A 17 24.90 -13.72 -11.14
CA TRP A 17 25.48 -12.37 -11.10
C TRP A 17 24.77 -11.43 -12.09
N GLY A 18 24.55 -10.21 -11.67
CA GLY A 18 23.89 -9.19 -12.46
C GLY A 18 22.36 -9.26 -12.45
N ARG A 19 21.73 -10.27 -11.77
CA ARG A 19 20.27 -10.28 -11.60
C ARG A 19 19.85 -9.12 -10.69
N ILE A 20 18.92 -8.32 -11.17
CA ILE A 20 18.26 -7.26 -10.42
C ILE A 20 16.82 -7.71 -10.15
N GLY A 21 16.39 -7.71 -8.88
CA GLY A 21 14.99 -7.91 -8.48
C GLY A 21 14.25 -6.59 -8.33
N ASP A 22 13.11 -6.65 -7.65
CA ASP A 22 12.23 -5.51 -7.41
C ASP A 22 12.76 -4.52 -6.37
N ALA A 23 13.52 -4.98 -5.37
CA ALA A 23 13.94 -4.18 -4.23
C ALA A 23 14.59 -2.82 -4.58
N PRO A 24 15.53 -2.71 -5.55
CA PRO A 24 16.15 -1.44 -5.91
C PRO A 24 15.32 -0.61 -6.92
N ILE A 25 14.19 -1.13 -7.39
CA ILE A 25 13.36 -0.47 -8.41
C ILE A 25 12.23 0.28 -7.72
N ILE A 26 12.29 1.61 -7.82
CA ILE A 26 11.25 2.50 -7.30
C ILE A 26 9.92 2.19 -8.00
N GLY A 27 8.89 1.91 -7.22
CA GLY A 27 7.56 1.55 -7.72
C GLY A 27 7.33 0.04 -7.84
N ALA A 28 8.38 -0.79 -7.83
CA ALA A 28 8.24 -2.24 -7.79
C ALA A 28 8.35 -2.77 -6.36
N GLY A 29 9.53 -2.74 -5.76
CA GLY A 29 9.78 -3.24 -4.41
C GLY A 29 9.79 -2.17 -3.31
N THR A 30 9.85 -0.90 -3.67
CA THR A 30 9.92 0.21 -2.73
C THR A 30 9.25 1.44 -3.31
N TYR A 31 8.33 2.06 -2.57
CA TYR A 31 7.69 3.32 -2.97
C TYR A 31 7.09 4.05 -1.76
N ALA A 32 7.11 5.38 -1.79
CA ALA A 32 6.41 6.21 -0.81
C ALA A 32 5.84 7.47 -1.47
N ASP A 33 4.57 7.75 -1.15
CA ASP A 33 3.85 8.94 -1.58
C ASP A 33 2.98 9.43 -0.42
N ASN A 34 3.28 10.60 0.13
CA ASN A 34 2.55 11.19 1.26
C ASN A 34 1.05 11.34 1.00
N ARG A 35 0.61 11.30 -0.27
CA ARG A 35 -0.80 11.36 -0.64
C ARG A 35 -1.54 10.04 -0.45
N ALA A 36 -0.81 8.93 -0.24
CA ALA A 36 -1.40 7.60 -0.25
C ALA A 36 -0.75 6.64 0.76
N CYS A 37 0.47 6.19 0.51
CA CYS A 37 1.09 5.15 1.31
C CYS A 37 2.61 5.06 1.15
N ALA A 38 3.23 4.28 2.03
CA ALA A 38 4.59 3.78 1.89
C ALA A 38 4.56 2.24 1.82
N VAL A 39 5.33 1.66 0.90
CA VAL A 39 5.33 0.22 0.60
C VAL A 39 6.75 -0.31 0.54
N SER A 40 6.97 -1.47 1.16
CA SER A 40 8.14 -2.32 0.94
C SER A 40 7.69 -3.73 0.63
N ALA A 41 8.26 -4.33 -0.41
CA ALA A 41 7.86 -5.61 -0.97
C ALA A 41 8.95 -6.67 -0.87
N THR A 42 8.55 -7.92 -0.84
CA THR A 42 9.41 -9.10 -0.90
C THR A 42 8.73 -10.22 -1.69
N GLY A 43 9.49 -10.99 -2.45
CA GLY A 43 8.95 -12.10 -3.24
C GLY A 43 9.72 -12.38 -4.53
N TRP A 44 9.02 -12.93 -5.51
CA TRP A 44 9.57 -13.15 -6.85
C TRP A 44 9.57 -11.83 -7.62
N GLY A 45 10.68 -11.11 -7.51
CA GLY A 45 10.83 -9.73 -7.96
C GLY A 45 10.42 -9.46 -9.39
N GLU A 46 10.57 -10.43 -10.30
CA GLU A 46 10.19 -10.31 -11.71
C GLU A 46 8.69 -10.01 -11.89
N PHE A 47 7.84 -10.59 -11.04
CA PHE A 47 6.40 -10.36 -11.06
C PHE A 47 6.05 -9.03 -10.41
N PHE A 48 6.74 -8.67 -9.33
CA PHE A 48 6.60 -7.38 -8.66
C PHE A 48 6.98 -6.21 -9.57
N ILE A 49 8.02 -6.39 -10.40
CA ILE A 49 8.41 -5.42 -11.43
C ILE A 49 7.33 -5.30 -12.51
N ARG A 50 6.79 -6.42 -13.01
CA ARG A 50 5.78 -6.43 -14.08
C ARG A 50 4.48 -5.77 -13.67
N VAL A 51 4.04 -5.97 -12.43
CA VAL A 51 2.85 -5.32 -11.85
C VAL A 51 3.14 -3.89 -11.42
N GLY A 52 4.39 -3.58 -11.06
CA GLY A 52 4.74 -2.30 -10.42
C GLY A 52 4.14 -2.18 -9.02
N VAL A 53 4.21 -3.25 -8.23
CA VAL A 53 3.41 -3.51 -7.03
C VAL A 53 3.38 -2.33 -6.07
N ALA A 54 4.53 -1.78 -5.70
CA ALA A 54 4.57 -0.71 -4.72
C ALA A 54 3.92 0.59 -5.22
N HIS A 55 4.10 0.92 -6.51
CA HIS A 55 3.46 2.08 -7.13
C HIS A 55 1.96 1.86 -7.34
N GLU A 56 1.57 0.66 -7.79
CA GLU A 56 0.17 0.31 -8.05
C GLU A 56 -0.67 0.39 -6.76
N ILE A 57 -0.18 -0.17 -5.65
CA ILE A 57 -0.84 -0.05 -4.34
C ILE A 57 -1.07 1.42 -3.98
N CYS A 58 -0.02 2.25 -4.02
CA CYS A 58 -0.18 3.67 -3.67
C CYS A 58 -1.06 4.43 -4.68
N THR A 59 -1.12 4.01 -5.94
CA THR A 59 -2.00 4.61 -6.95
C THR A 59 -3.46 4.29 -6.68
N ARG A 60 -3.79 3.02 -6.38
CA ARG A 60 -5.15 2.60 -6.02
C ARG A 60 -5.63 3.32 -4.76
N LEU A 61 -4.82 3.31 -3.69
CA LEU A 61 -5.15 4.02 -2.45
C LEU A 61 -5.35 5.52 -2.70
N ARG A 62 -4.47 6.17 -3.47
CA ARG A 62 -4.61 7.59 -3.82
C ARG A 62 -5.92 7.86 -4.59
N HIS A 63 -6.31 6.95 -5.48
CA HIS A 63 -7.57 7.06 -6.21
C HIS A 63 -8.77 6.95 -5.28
N ARG A 64 -8.76 5.97 -4.37
CA ARG A 64 -9.81 5.81 -3.34
C ARG A 64 -9.95 7.06 -2.48
N TYR A 65 -8.84 7.57 -1.94
CA TYR A 65 -8.86 8.82 -1.17
C TYR A 65 -9.48 9.98 -1.94
N ARG A 66 -9.16 10.10 -3.22
CA ARG A 66 -9.71 11.14 -4.07
C ARG A 66 -11.21 10.95 -4.28
N THR A 67 -11.65 9.74 -4.54
CA THR A 67 -13.08 9.41 -4.72
C THR A 67 -13.89 9.76 -3.47
N GLU A 68 -13.39 9.44 -2.27
CA GLU A 68 -14.07 9.80 -1.03
C GLU A 68 -14.22 11.32 -0.87
N ILE A 69 -13.17 12.09 -1.19
CA ILE A 69 -13.21 13.55 -1.15
C ILE A 69 -14.20 14.09 -2.20
N ASP A 70 -14.17 13.60 -3.43
CA ASP A 70 -15.05 14.04 -4.51
C ASP A 70 -16.51 13.74 -4.16
N ASN A 71 -16.81 12.56 -3.61
CA ASN A 71 -18.14 12.19 -3.14
C ASN A 71 -18.63 13.10 -2.01
N ALA A 72 -17.78 13.39 -1.04
CA ALA A 72 -18.10 14.28 0.05
C ALA A 72 -18.37 15.71 -0.44
N GLN A 73 -17.57 16.24 -1.36
CA GLN A 73 -17.79 17.55 -1.98
C GLN A 73 -19.11 17.63 -2.73
N THR A 74 -19.46 16.56 -3.47
CA THR A 74 -20.73 16.50 -4.22
C THR A 74 -21.94 16.43 -3.30
N SER A 75 -21.77 15.95 -2.06
CA SER A 75 -22.83 15.83 -1.07
C SER A 75 -23.05 17.10 -0.25
N VAL A 76 -22.24 18.14 -0.43
CA VAL A 76 -22.39 19.42 0.27
C VAL A 76 -23.67 20.13 -0.20
N PRO A 77 -24.59 20.51 0.69
CA PRO A 77 -25.76 21.30 0.32
C PRO A 77 -25.35 22.63 -0.31
N LEU A 78 -26.13 23.05 -1.29
CA LEU A 78 -25.96 24.37 -1.90
C LEU A 78 -26.90 25.39 -1.21
N ASP A 79 -26.48 26.62 -1.13
CA ASP A 79 -27.33 27.74 -0.72
C ASP A 79 -28.26 28.21 -1.86
N ASP A 80 -29.05 29.25 -1.59
CA ASP A 80 -30.00 29.81 -2.55
C ASP A 80 -29.32 30.42 -3.80
N GLU A 81 -28.02 30.69 -3.72
CA GLU A 81 -27.18 31.21 -4.82
C GLU A 81 -26.48 30.08 -5.59
N GLY A 82 -26.66 28.81 -5.15
CA GLY A 82 -26.04 27.63 -5.73
C GLY A 82 -24.59 27.41 -5.32
N LEU A 83 -24.15 28.03 -4.23
CA LEU A 83 -22.79 27.88 -3.70
C LEU A 83 -22.76 26.83 -2.57
N PRO A 84 -21.66 26.08 -2.41
CA PRO A 84 -21.50 25.13 -1.32
C PRO A 84 -21.61 25.83 0.05
N THR A 85 -22.46 25.31 0.93
CA THR A 85 -22.68 25.89 2.27
C THR A 85 -21.49 25.73 3.21
N TYR A 86 -20.55 24.82 2.90
CA TYR A 86 -19.26 24.67 3.60
C TYR A 86 -18.21 24.05 2.67
N ILE A 87 -16.94 24.16 3.04
CA ILE A 87 -15.81 23.60 2.30
C ILE A 87 -15.41 22.28 2.96
N VAL A 88 -15.30 21.25 2.15
CA VAL A 88 -14.77 19.94 2.55
C VAL A 88 -13.25 19.97 2.50
N HIS A 89 -12.60 19.71 3.63
CA HIS A 89 -11.15 19.61 3.70
C HIS A 89 -10.69 18.16 3.48
N ALA A 90 -9.75 17.95 2.55
CA ALA A 90 -9.22 16.63 2.22
C ALA A 90 -8.60 15.88 3.41
N SER A 91 -8.16 16.62 4.45
CA SER A 91 -7.63 16.06 5.70
C SER A 91 -8.68 15.42 6.61
N GLU A 92 -9.96 15.65 6.35
CA GLU A 92 -11.09 15.11 7.13
C GLU A 92 -11.52 13.72 6.63
N PHE A 93 -11.00 13.31 5.47
CA PHE A 93 -11.37 12.04 4.82
C PHE A 93 -10.17 11.10 4.79
N GLY A 94 -10.38 9.92 5.35
CA GLY A 94 -9.45 8.82 5.36
C GLY A 94 -10.08 7.55 4.82
N LEU A 95 -9.28 6.54 4.60
CA LEU A 95 -9.73 5.18 4.39
C LEU A 95 -9.61 4.42 5.71
N ASP A 96 -10.60 3.62 6.04
CA ASP A 96 -10.43 2.66 7.12
C ASP A 96 -9.46 1.54 6.69
N ALA A 97 -9.00 0.76 7.68
CA ALA A 97 -8.03 -0.29 7.45
C ALA A 97 -8.56 -1.38 6.49
N ALA A 98 -9.87 -1.68 6.53
CA ALA A 98 -10.47 -2.70 5.68
C ALA A 98 -10.54 -2.25 4.23
N GLN A 99 -10.97 -1.02 3.96
CA GLN A 99 -11.00 -0.44 2.62
C GLN A 99 -9.59 -0.38 1.99
N ALA A 100 -8.59 -0.02 2.78
CA ALA A 100 -7.21 0.00 2.31
C ALA A 100 -6.66 -1.42 2.07
N GLN A 101 -7.02 -2.39 2.92
CA GLN A 101 -6.61 -3.79 2.79
C GLN A 101 -7.14 -4.40 1.49
N GLU A 102 -8.40 -4.15 1.11
CA GLU A 102 -8.98 -4.64 -0.14
C GLU A 102 -8.15 -4.24 -1.37
N GLU A 103 -7.70 -3.00 -1.44
CA GLU A 103 -6.89 -2.52 -2.57
C GLU A 103 -5.50 -3.17 -2.59
N ILE A 104 -4.90 -3.40 -1.42
CA ILE A 104 -3.59 -4.05 -1.29
C ILE A 104 -3.69 -5.52 -1.71
N ASP A 105 -4.71 -6.23 -1.22
CA ASP A 105 -4.93 -7.65 -1.52
C ASP A 105 -5.20 -7.87 -3.01
N ALA A 106 -5.93 -6.97 -3.64
CA ALA A 106 -6.17 -7.02 -5.08
C ALA A 106 -4.86 -6.96 -5.90
N VAL A 107 -3.89 -6.13 -5.50
CA VAL A 107 -2.59 -6.05 -6.20
C VAL A 107 -1.76 -7.33 -5.97
N ILE A 108 -1.79 -7.91 -4.77
CA ILE A 108 -1.11 -9.18 -4.50
C ILE A 108 -1.78 -10.34 -5.24
N ALA A 109 -3.11 -10.31 -5.41
CA ALA A 109 -3.82 -11.27 -6.26
C ALA A 109 -3.40 -11.15 -7.74
N ASP A 110 -3.17 -9.94 -8.25
CA ASP A 110 -2.64 -9.72 -9.61
C ASP A 110 -1.25 -10.36 -9.77
N VAL A 111 -0.36 -10.24 -8.77
CA VAL A 111 0.93 -10.95 -8.75
C VAL A 111 0.72 -12.46 -8.83
N GLY A 112 -0.19 -13.01 -8.03
CA GLY A 112 -0.53 -14.43 -8.02
C GLY A 112 -1.06 -14.92 -9.37
N SER A 113 -1.90 -14.11 -10.04
CA SER A 113 -2.46 -14.43 -11.36
C SER A 113 -1.39 -14.61 -12.44
N LEU A 114 -0.25 -13.95 -12.28
CA LEU A 114 0.91 -14.09 -13.16
C LEU A 114 1.83 -15.26 -12.77
N GLY A 115 1.54 -15.95 -11.67
CA GLY A 115 2.35 -17.03 -11.13
C GLY A 115 3.46 -16.58 -10.17
N GLY A 116 3.39 -15.36 -9.67
CA GLY A 116 4.35 -14.81 -8.70
C GLY A 116 3.91 -15.00 -7.26
N ASP A 117 4.89 -15.18 -6.37
CA ASP A 117 4.69 -15.30 -4.94
C ASP A 117 5.39 -14.16 -4.20
N GLY A 118 4.79 -13.72 -3.10
CA GLY A 118 5.41 -12.73 -2.23
C GLY A 118 4.42 -12.00 -1.34
N GLY A 119 4.84 -10.85 -0.84
CA GLY A 119 4.01 -10.00 -0.01
C GLY A 119 4.59 -8.62 0.19
N VAL A 120 3.81 -7.79 0.86
CA VAL A 120 4.12 -6.39 1.12
C VAL A 120 3.84 -6.02 2.57
N ILE A 121 4.60 -5.03 3.05
CA ILE A 121 4.24 -4.22 4.20
C ILE A 121 3.88 -2.82 3.70
N VAL A 122 2.79 -2.28 4.20
CA VAL A 122 2.22 -0.99 3.77
C VAL A 122 1.89 -0.15 4.99
N VAL A 123 2.21 1.14 4.92
CA VAL A 123 1.66 2.13 5.87
C VAL A 123 0.87 3.14 5.05
N THR A 124 -0.42 3.28 5.36
CA THR A 124 -1.28 4.27 4.69
C THR A 124 -1.02 5.68 5.22
N ARG A 125 -1.48 6.71 4.49
CA ARG A 125 -1.38 8.10 4.96
C ARG A 125 -2.11 8.34 6.28
N ASP A 126 -3.12 7.50 6.60
CA ASP A 126 -3.88 7.57 7.85
C ASP A 126 -3.19 6.83 9.00
N GLY A 127 -2.03 6.21 8.72
CA GLY A 127 -1.22 5.53 9.72
C GLY A 127 -1.57 4.05 9.94
N HIS A 128 -2.40 3.43 9.10
CA HIS A 128 -2.70 2.00 9.18
C HIS A 128 -1.51 1.16 8.69
N PRO A 129 -0.86 0.37 9.56
CA PRO A 129 0.16 -0.59 9.17
C PRO A 129 -0.51 -1.90 8.73
N LEU A 130 -0.44 -2.21 7.44
CA LEU A 130 -1.13 -3.32 6.79
C LEU A 130 -0.12 -4.28 6.14
N PHE A 131 -0.54 -5.53 5.97
CA PHE A 131 0.22 -6.59 5.33
C PHE A 131 -0.64 -7.31 4.31
N SER A 132 -0.04 -7.76 3.21
CA SER A 132 -0.67 -8.68 2.28
C SER A 132 0.34 -9.65 1.71
N MET A 133 -0.05 -10.91 1.53
CA MET A 133 0.82 -11.95 0.98
C MET A 133 -0.01 -13.06 0.34
N ASN A 134 0.56 -13.71 -0.67
CA ASN A 134 0.01 -14.92 -1.30
C ASN A 134 0.90 -16.15 -1.09
N THR A 135 1.78 -16.08 -0.09
CA THR A 135 2.63 -17.19 0.38
C THR A 135 2.09 -17.78 1.66
N SER A 136 2.58 -18.95 2.06
CA SER A 136 2.23 -19.59 3.34
C SER A 136 2.67 -18.78 4.56
N GLY A 137 3.65 -17.88 4.41
CA GLY A 137 4.11 -17.01 5.46
C GLY A 137 5.06 -15.94 4.97
N MET A 138 5.13 -14.85 5.73
CA MET A 138 6.07 -13.75 5.54
C MET A 138 6.47 -13.23 6.92
N TYR A 139 7.77 -13.16 7.20
CA TYR A 139 8.27 -12.51 8.42
C TYR A 139 7.87 -11.04 8.37
N ARG A 140 7.07 -10.60 9.34
CA ARG A 140 6.55 -9.25 9.40
C ARG A 140 6.44 -8.74 10.81
N GLY A 141 6.50 -7.43 10.96
CA GLY A 141 6.28 -6.78 12.25
C GLY A 141 5.78 -5.37 12.08
N ARG A 142 5.02 -4.91 13.06
CA ARG A 142 4.57 -3.54 13.15
C ARG A 142 4.67 -3.01 14.57
N ALA A 143 4.91 -1.71 14.65
CA ALA A 143 4.88 -0.98 15.91
C ALA A 143 4.24 0.39 15.67
N THR A 144 3.40 0.83 16.58
CA THR A 144 2.69 2.12 16.51
C THR A 144 3.00 2.97 17.73
N SER A 145 2.74 4.26 17.65
CA SER A 145 3.02 5.21 18.74
C SER A 145 2.12 5.01 19.97
N ASP A 146 0.95 4.38 19.80
CA ASP A 146 0.02 4.00 20.87
C ASP A 146 0.42 2.70 21.60
N GLY A 147 1.54 2.11 21.19
CA GLY A 147 2.16 0.99 21.90
C GLY A 147 1.92 -0.40 21.31
N LEU A 148 1.19 -0.52 20.18
CA LEU A 148 1.06 -1.79 19.48
C LEU A 148 2.45 -2.27 19.05
N ARG A 149 2.76 -3.53 19.36
CA ARG A 149 3.94 -4.25 18.88
C ARG A 149 3.53 -5.65 18.49
N GLU A 150 3.72 -6.00 17.25
CA GLU A 150 3.31 -7.29 16.70
C GLU A 150 4.42 -7.83 15.81
N VAL A 151 4.68 -9.13 15.91
CA VAL A 151 5.55 -9.89 15.01
C VAL A 151 4.81 -11.16 14.63
N ALA A 152 4.76 -11.47 13.37
CA ALA A 152 4.07 -12.64 12.84
C ALA A 152 4.81 -13.24 11.65
N ILE A 153 4.44 -14.48 11.29
CA ILE A 153 5.01 -15.20 10.15
C ILE A 153 3.88 -15.74 9.26
N TYR A 154 2.91 -16.47 9.84
CA TYR A 154 1.84 -17.13 9.10
C TYR A 154 0.59 -16.25 8.95
N GLY A 155 -0.30 -16.61 8.00
CA GLY A 155 -1.46 -15.79 7.65
C GLY A 155 -2.57 -15.77 8.70
N ASP A 156 -2.56 -16.75 9.59
CA ASP A 156 -3.54 -16.98 10.65
C ASP A 156 -3.13 -16.46 12.05
N GLU A 157 -2.03 -15.73 12.11
CA GLU A 157 -1.48 -15.09 13.32
C GLU A 157 -1.85 -13.61 13.41
#